data_2a5bf6bee20d0790445edf2603f858af
#
_entry.id   2a5bf6bee20d0790445edf2603f858af
#
_cell.length_a   1.000
_cell.length_b   1.000
_cell.length_c   1.000
_cell.angle_alpha   90.00
_cell.angle_beta   90.00
_cell.angle_gamma   90.00
#
_symmetry.space_group_name_H-M   'P 1'
#
loop_
_entity.id
_entity.type
_entity.pdbx_description
1 polymer ?
#
loop_
_entity_poly.entity_id
_entity_poly.type
_entity_poly.pdbx_seq_one_letter_code
_entity_poly.pdbx_strand_id
1 'polypeptide(L)'
;MEFNTALLHKGFNGEKVFGSTLNPIYQVSAFSHSSAEQLEKVFNNRAPGYAYSRIGNPTVTSFENRIASIENGVGAVACSSGMAAVTMALLNILESGDEVIASAGLFGGTIDLFGDLEPFGIVTRYVNKVTAEEIEPLINEKTKAVFAELIGNPGLEIADLDAVSELVHSHGVPLIIDSTTATPYLIQPFEHGADIVVHSSSKYINGGGNSISGIIVDSGNFEWNTERYKGLAEYKKFGRLAYVAKLRNGIWRNIGCCLAPFNAFMNSVGLETLGLRMERLCYNALELAKFFETQDEIEVNYPALEASAYYSLCQKLLKGKGGAILTIRAGSKERAFKLINNLKYATNATNIGDTRTLVIHPSSTIYAHGTEEQKRNAGVFDDTIRISVGIEDIEDLKSDFKQAVDSINVNESEE
;
A
#
# COMPACT_ATOMS: atom_id res chain seq x y z
N MET A 1 -24.31 0.27 -0.77
CA MET A 1 -23.95 -1.18 -0.75
C MET A 1 -22.87 -1.32 0.29
N GLU A 2 -23.08 -2.18 1.27
CA GLU A 2 -22.11 -2.42 2.34
C GLU A 2 -20.82 -3.04 1.81
N PHE A 3 -19.69 -2.86 2.51
CA PHE A 3 -18.35 -3.18 2.01
C PHE A 3 -18.20 -4.63 1.56
N ASN A 4 -18.58 -5.62 2.39
CA ASN A 4 -18.46 -7.04 2.03
C ASN A 4 -19.32 -7.41 0.81
N THR A 5 -20.50 -6.81 0.65
CA THR A 5 -21.32 -6.99 -0.55
C THR A 5 -20.67 -6.33 -1.76
N ALA A 6 -20.03 -5.17 -1.57
CA ALA A 6 -19.33 -4.46 -2.63
C ALA A 6 -18.11 -5.27 -3.14
N LEU A 7 -17.37 -5.93 -2.27
CA LEU A 7 -16.25 -6.81 -2.64
C LEU A 7 -16.66 -7.90 -3.64
N LEU A 8 -17.88 -8.43 -3.51
CA LEU A 8 -18.38 -9.54 -4.33
C LEU A 8 -19.04 -9.08 -5.63
N HIS A 9 -19.66 -7.90 -5.65
CA HIS A 9 -20.57 -7.50 -6.72
C HIS A 9 -20.17 -6.22 -7.45
N LYS A 10 -19.40 -5.31 -6.83
CA LYS A 10 -19.05 -4.03 -7.43
C LYS A 10 -17.87 -4.19 -8.41
N GLY A 11 -17.98 -3.60 -9.60
CA GLY A 11 -16.93 -3.68 -10.61
C GLY A 11 -16.79 -5.04 -11.31
N PHE A 12 -17.67 -6.01 -11.01
CA PHE A 12 -17.73 -7.31 -11.66
C PHE A 12 -19.06 -7.48 -12.42
N ASN A 13 -18.99 -7.65 -13.75
CA ASN A 13 -20.16 -7.77 -14.62
C ASN A 13 -20.46 -9.22 -15.05
N GLY A 14 -19.80 -10.19 -14.42
CA GLY A 14 -19.88 -11.58 -14.82
C GLY A 14 -19.14 -11.88 -16.15
N GLU A 15 -18.85 -13.16 -16.36
CA GLU A 15 -18.36 -13.63 -17.67
C GLU A 15 -19.56 -13.91 -18.57
N LYS A 16 -19.58 -13.31 -19.78
CA LYS A 16 -20.78 -13.28 -20.64
C LYS A 16 -20.89 -14.48 -21.60
N VAL A 17 -19.80 -15.22 -21.82
CA VAL A 17 -19.79 -16.31 -22.82
C VAL A 17 -20.36 -17.59 -22.22
N PHE A 18 -19.85 -17.99 -21.04
CA PHE A 18 -20.26 -19.23 -20.39
C PHE A 18 -20.93 -19.03 -19.03
N GLY A 19 -21.08 -17.78 -18.58
CA GLY A 19 -21.73 -17.44 -17.30
C GLY A 19 -20.91 -17.79 -16.06
N SER A 20 -19.58 -17.79 -16.16
CA SER A 20 -18.71 -18.02 -15.00
C SER A 20 -18.93 -16.97 -13.91
N THR A 21 -18.98 -17.41 -12.65
CA THR A 21 -19.09 -16.54 -11.47
C THR A 21 -17.78 -15.84 -11.11
N LEU A 22 -16.66 -16.27 -11.68
CA LEU A 22 -15.34 -15.64 -11.59
C LEU A 22 -14.85 -15.33 -13.01
N ASN A 23 -13.98 -14.34 -13.16
CA ASN A 23 -13.36 -14.09 -14.44
C ASN A 23 -12.39 -15.20 -14.84
N PRO A 24 -12.48 -15.70 -16.09
CA PRO A 24 -11.51 -16.65 -16.61
C PRO A 24 -10.08 -16.07 -16.62
N ILE A 25 -9.09 -16.96 -16.52
CA ILE A 25 -7.69 -16.59 -16.64
C ILE A 25 -7.28 -16.61 -18.12
N TYR A 26 -7.07 -15.43 -18.70
CA TYR A 26 -6.53 -15.29 -20.06
C TYR A 26 -4.99 -15.27 -20.02
N GLN A 27 -4.37 -16.43 -19.85
CA GLN A 27 -2.91 -16.58 -19.76
C GLN A 27 -2.31 -16.65 -21.18
N VAL A 28 -2.42 -15.55 -21.93
CA VAL A 28 -1.95 -15.41 -23.30
C VAL A 28 -1.17 -14.10 -23.47
N SER A 29 -0.26 -14.07 -24.44
CA SER A 29 0.49 -12.84 -24.78
C SER A 29 -0.26 -11.98 -25.80
N ALA A 30 -0.97 -12.58 -26.78
CA ALA A 30 -1.60 -11.88 -27.90
C ALA A 30 -3.03 -12.34 -28.12
N PHE A 31 -3.84 -11.43 -28.70
CA PHE A 31 -5.24 -11.66 -29.05
C PHE A 31 -5.42 -11.52 -30.57
N SER A 32 -6.13 -12.45 -31.20
CA SER A 32 -6.43 -12.42 -32.62
C SER A 32 -7.62 -11.51 -32.95
N HIS A 33 -7.61 -10.95 -34.14
CA HIS A 33 -8.69 -10.09 -34.68
C HIS A 33 -9.16 -10.61 -36.03
N SER A 34 -10.41 -10.29 -36.36
CA SER A 34 -11.04 -10.74 -37.60
C SER A 34 -10.45 -10.06 -38.84
N SER A 35 -9.84 -8.89 -38.70
CA SER A 35 -9.21 -8.18 -39.82
C SER A 35 -8.07 -7.27 -39.32
N ALA A 36 -7.21 -6.84 -40.28
CA ALA A 36 -6.14 -5.87 -40.00
C ALA A 36 -6.70 -4.52 -39.54
N GLU A 37 -7.81 -4.07 -40.12
CA GLU A 37 -8.48 -2.82 -39.76
C GLU A 37 -9.06 -2.87 -38.33
N GLN A 38 -9.54 -4.03 -37.89
CA GLN A 38 -10.01 -4.21 -36.52
C GLN A 38 -8.84 -4.11 -35.55
N LEU A 39 -7.74 -4.78 -35.81
CA LEU A 39 -6.53 -4.71 -34.98
C LEU A 39 -5.98 -3.27 -34.93
N GLU A 40 -5.94 -2.57 -36.09
CA GLU A 40 -5.50 -1.16 -36.14
C GLU A 40 -6.37 -0.28 -35.25
N LYS A 41 -7.69 -0.43 -35.28
CA LYS A 41 -8.62 0.35 -34.43
C LYS A 41 -8.38 0.09 -32.95
N VAL A 42 -8.21 -1.16 -32.54
CA VAL A 42 -7.93 -1.53 -31.16
C VAL A 42 -6.57 -0.97 -30.71
N PHE A 43 -5.53 -1.12 -31.55
CA PHE A 43 -4.19 -0.66 -31.24
C PHE A 43 -4.10 0.86 -31.08
N ASN A 44 -4.91 1.62 -31.82
CA ASN A 44 -5.03 3.07 -31.78
C ASN A 44 -6.10 3.58 -30.80
N ASN A 45 -6.65 2.74 -29.92
CA ASN A 45 -7.70 3.09 -28.96
C ASN A 45 -8.98 3.66 -29.62
N ARG A 46 -9.28 3.25 -30.87
CA ARG A 46 -10.48 3.66 -31.63
C ARG A 46 -11.61 2.62 -31.57
N ALA A 47 -11.32 1.44 -31.01
CA ALA A 47 -12.29 0.40 -30.72
C ALA A 47 -11.93 -0.31 -29.41
N PRO A 48 -12.90 -0.82 -28.64
CA PRO A 48 -12.63 -1.67 -27.48
C PRO A 48 -12.04 -3.01 -27.94
N GLY A 49 -11.15 -3.57 -27.11
CA GLY A 49 -10.53 -4.86 -27.35
C GLY A 49 -9.15 -4.98 -26.70
N TYR A 50 -8.56 -6.16 -26.87
CA TYR A 50 -7.22 -6.48 -26.40
C TYR A 50 -6.35 -6.91 -27.56
N ALA A 51 -5.12 -6.44 -27.61
CA ALA A 51 -4.16 -6.79 -28.66
C ALA A 51 -2.99 -7.61 -28.11
N TYR A 52 -2.42 -7.16 -26.98
CA TYR A 52 -1.25 -7.74 -26.35
C TYR A 52 -1.31 -7.56 -24.84
N SER A 53 -1.04 -8.61 -24.06
CA SER A 53 -1.28 -8.62 -22.61
C SER A 53 -0.46 -7.60 -21.82
N ARG A 54 0.72 -7.17 -22.30
CA ARG A 54 1.46 -6.05 -21.68
C ARG A 54 0.69 -4.72 -21.76
N ILE A 55 -0.19 -4.57 -22.76
CA ILE A 55 -0.99 -3.35 -22.97
C ILE A 55 -2.34 -3.45 -22.24
N GLY A 56 -2.92 -4.65 -22.23
CA GLY A 56 -4.18 -4.93 -21.58
C GLY A 56 -4.55 -6.41 -21.68
N ASN A 57 -5.23 -6.91 -20.63
CA ASN A 57 -5.65 -8.30 -20.53
C ASN A 57 -7.00 -8.39 -19.81
N PRO A 58 -7.98 -9.20 -20.26
CA PRO A 58 -9.32 -9.25 -19.64
C PRO A 58 -9.29 -9.58 -18.15
N THR A 59 -8.45 -10.52 -17.72
CA THR A 59 -8.31 -10.91 -16.31
C THR A 59 -7.78 -9.75 -15.46
N VAL A 60 -6.76 -9.05 -15.98
CA VAL A 60 -6.17 -7.89 -15.29
C VAL A 60 -7.18 -6.74 -15.23
N THR A 61 -7.86 -6.44 -16.34
CA THR A 61 -8.89 -5.39 -16.39
C THR A 61 -10.02 -5.64 -15.40
N SER A 62 -10.40 -6.89 -15.17
CA SER A 62 -11.42 -7.22 -14.18
C SER A 62 -10.95 -6.90 -12.76
N PHE A 63 -9.72 -7.25 -12.41
CA PHE A 63 -9.14 -6.91 -11.11
C PHE A 63 -9.06 -5.39 -10.92
N GLU A 64 -8.58 -4.66 -11.95
CA GLU A 64 -8.52 -3.20 -11.94
C GLU A 64 -9.89 -2.55 -11.71
N ASN A 65 -10.92 -3.01 -12.42
CA ASN A 65 -12.29 -2.48 -12.28
C ASN A 65 -12.87 -2.74 -10.88
N ARG A 66 -12.58 -3.89 -10.27
CA ARG A 66 -13.03 -4.21 -8.92
C ARG A 66 -12.38 -3.28 -7.91
N ILE A 67 -11.04 -3.09 -7.97
CA ILE A 67 -10.35 -2.20 -7.04
C ILE A 67 -10.78 -0.74 -7.25
N ALA A 68 -10.82 -0.24 -8.50
CA ALA A 68 -11.31 1.12 -8.77
C ALA A 68 -12.72 1.35 -8.20
N SER A 69 -13.60 0.37 -8.34
CA SER A 69 -14.98 0.46 -7.83
C SER A 69 -15.06 0.46 -6.31
N ILE A 70 -14.20 -0.29 -5.62
CA ILE A 70 -14.19 -0.38 -4.14
C ILE A 70 -13.56 0.88 -3.54
N GLU A 71 -12.52 1.43 -4.19
CA GLU A 71 -11.90 2.70 -3.78
C GLU A 71 -12.71 3.94 -4.20
N ASN A 72 -13.81 3.78 -4.93
CA ASN A 72 -14.59 4.89 -5.54
C ASN A 72 -13.75 5.74 -6.53
N GLY A 73 -12.74 5.14 -7.18
CA GLY A 73 -11.92 5.78 -8.21
C GLY A 73 -12.56 5.71 -9.60
N VAL A 74 -12.08 6.56 -10.52
CA VAL A 74 -12.54 6.58 -11.93
C VAL A 74 -11.85 5.50 -12.77
N GLY A 75 -10.69 5.00 -12.32
CA GLY A 75 -9.94 3.97 -13.02
C GLY A 75 -8.74 3.48 -12.21
N ALA A 76 -8.26 2.30 -12.55
CA ALA A 76 -7.07 1.72 -11.92
C ALA A 76 -6.12 1.12 -12.96
N VAL A 77 -4.84 0.99 -12.61
CA VAL A 77 -3.80 0.36 -13.42
C VAL A 77 -3.01 -0.61 -12.53
N ALA A 78 -3.13 -1.90 -12.84
CA ALA A 78 -2.41 -2.94 -12.12
C ALA A 78 -0.94 -3.03 -12.55
N CYS A 79 -0.05 -3.23 -11.59
CA CYS A 79 1.38 -3.27 -11.75
C CYS A 79 1.97 -4.61 -11.27
N SER A 80 3.17 -4.93 -11.76
CA SER A 80 3.89 -6.16 -11.42
C SER A 80 4.30 -6.28 -9.93
N SER A 81 4.36 -5.15 -9.21
CA SER A 81 4.64 -5.09 -7.77
C SER A 81 4.13 -3.77 -7.18
N GLY A 82 4.09 -3.68 -5.83
CA GLY A 82 3.82 -2.43 -5.13
C GLY A 82 4.83 -1.35 -5.48
N MET A 83 6.12 -1.67 -5.52
CA MET A 83 7.17 -0.72 -5.91
C MET A 83 7.00 -0.24 -7.36
N ALA A 84 6.60 -1.12 -8.29
CA ALA A 84 6.24 -0.70 -9.64
C ALA A 84 5.04 0.26 -9.65
N ALA A 85 4.06 0.07 -8.77
CA ALA A 85 2.93 0.99 -8.65
C ALA A 85 3.37 2.36 -8.14
N VAL A 86 4.17 2.43 -7.08
CA VAL A 86 4.73 3.69 -6.55
C VAL A 86 5.54 4.41 -7.64
N THR A 87 6.49 3.69 -8.27
CA THR A 87 7.35 4.25 -9.33
C THR A 87 6.53 4.81 -10.48
N MET A 88 5.55 4.04 -10.98
CA MET A 88 4.73 4.46 -12.12
C MET A 88 3.77 5.58 -11.76
N ALA A 89 3.24 5.63 -10.54
CA ALA A 89 2.40 6.72 -10.07
C ALA A 89 3.15 8.05 -10.09
N LEU A 90 4.39 8.05 -9.60
CA LEU A 90 5.25 9.23 -9.54
C LEU A 90 5.77 9.63 -10.93
N LEU A 91 6.40 8.72 -11.68
CA LEU A 91 6.97 9.02 -12.99
C LEU A 91 5.91 9.34 -14.07
N ASN A 92 4.63 9.11 -13.78
CA ASN A 92 3.56 9.59 -14.64
C ASN A 92 3.44 11.11 -14.65
N ILE A 93 3.88 11.80 -13.59
CA ILE A 93 3.72 13.26 -13.43
C ILE A 93 5.03 13.99 -13.18
N LEU A 94 6.09 13.30 -12.78
CA LEU A 94 7.39 13.90 -12.49
C LEU A 94 8.31 13.89 -13.73
N GLU A 95 9.08 14.95 -13.84
CA GLU A 95 10.13 15.15 -14.84
C GLU A 95 11.44 15.54 -14.14
N SER A 96 12.56 15.52 -14.87
CA SER A 96 13.86 15.96 -14.32
C SER A 96 13.79 17.43 -13.89
N GLY A 97 14.20 17.71 -12.68
CA GLY A 97 14.12 19.02 -12.02
C GLY A 97 12.95 19.20 -11.08
N ASP A 98 12.02 18.23 -11.03
CA ASP A 98 10.87 18.25 -10.12
C ASP A 98 11.22 17.78 -8.71
N GLU A 99 10.39 18.16 -7.75
CA GLU A 99 10.51 17.77 -6.34
C GLU A 99 9.25 17.04 -5.86
N VAL A 100 9.47 16.06 -4.97
CA VAL A 100 8.43 15.34 -4.21
C VAL A 100 8.63 15.66 -2.73
N ILE A 101 7.55 15.93 -2.00
CA ILE A 101 7.59 15.96 -0.54
C ILE A 101 7.10 14.60 -0.05
N ALA A 102 7.83 13.97 0.88
CA ALA A 102 7.51 12.64 1.36
C ALA A 102 7.79 12.49 2.86
N SER A 103 7.10 11.54 3.52
CA SER A 103 7.41 11.14 4.89
C SER A 103 8.81 10.53 4.99
N ALA A 104 9.54 10.84 6.03
CA ALA A 104 10.80 10.16 6.37
C ALA A 104 10.57 8.76 6.96
N GLY A 105 9.35 8.44 7.41
CA GLY A 105 8.96 7.16 7.99
C GLY A 105 8.34 6.16 6.99
N LEU A 106 8.57 6.32 5.67
CA LEU A 106 8.09 5.40 4.64
C LEU A 106 8.76 4.02 4.74
N PHE A 107 8.11 3.02 4.13
CA PHE A 107 8.72 1.71 3.89
C PHE A 107 10.11 1.84 3.27
N GLY A 108 11.10 1.08 3.79
CA GLY A 108 12.50 1.21 3.38
C GLY A 108 12.71 1.16 1.87
N GLY A 109 12.03 0.24 1.16
CA GLY A 109 12.13 0.16 -0.29
C GLY A 109 11.59 1.39 -1.04
N THR A 110 10.68 2.17 -0.45
CA THR A 110 10.21 3.44 -1.02
C THR A 110 11.26 4.55 -0.82
N ILE A 111 11.94 4.55 0.32
CA ILE A 111 13.07 5.47 0.59
C ILE A 111 14.21 5.18 -0.38
N ASP A 112 14.55 3.89 -0.59
CA ASP A 112 15.57 3.48 -1.56
C ASP A 112 15.20 3.91 -2.97
N LEU A 113 13.94 3.73 -3.39
CA LEU A 113 13.44 4.19 -4.69
C LEU A 113 13.63 5.70 -4.87
N PHE A 114 13.32 6.51 -3.85
CA PHE A 114 13.51 7.95 -3.94
C PHE A 114 14.98 8.33 -4.11
N GLY A 115 15.89 7.62 -3.46
CA GLY A 115 17.34 7.76 -3.71
C GLY A 115 17.73 7.37 -5.14
N ASP A 116 17.15 6.31 -5.67
CA ASP A 116 17.37 5.87 -7.05
C ASP A 116 16.84 6.88 -8.09
N LEU A 117 15.88 7.74 -7.72
CA LEU A 117 15.33 8.77 -8.61
C LEU A 117 16.19 10.06 -8.63
N GLU A 118 17.03 10.31 -7.63
CA GLU A 118 17.90 11.50 -7.59
C GLU A 118 18.84 11.62 -8.80
N PRO A 119 19.54 10.56 -9.27
CA PRO A 119 20.37 10.64 -10.48
C PRO A 119 19.59 10.99 -11.75
N PHE A 120 18.25 10.81 -11.75
CA PHE A 120 17.36 11.23 -12.83
C PHE A 120 16.85 12.66 -12.67
N GLY A 121 17.33 13.38 -11.64
CA GLY A 121 17.01 14.77 -11.39
C GLY A 121 15.70 14.99 -10.64
N ILE A 122 15.13 13.95 -10.00
CA ILE A 122 13.95 14.08 -9.14
C ILE A 122 14.43 14.12 -7.69
N VAL A 123 14.10 15.20 -6.98
CA VAL A 123 14.56 15.43 -5.61
C VAL A 123 13.44 15.17 -4.62
N THR A 124 13.73 14.42 -3.56
CA THR A 124 12.78 14.19 -2.46
C THR A 124 13.09 15.10 -1.27
N ARG A 125 12.07 15.82 -0.78
CA ARG A 125 12.09 16.60 0.44
C ARG A 125 11.35 15.83 1.52
N TYR A 126 12.06 15.48 2.60
CA TYR A 126 11.47 14.67 3.66
C TYR A 126 10.90 15.53 4.78
N VAL A 127 9.73 15.10 5.31
CA VAL A 127 9.13 15.58 6.55
C VAL A 127 9.12 14.46 7.58
N ASN A 128 9.26 14.79 8.86
CA ASN A 128 9.22 13.79 9.93
C ASN A 128 7.79 13.34 10.21
N LYS A 129 6.82 14.27 10.13
CA LYS A 129 5.38 13.97 10.27
C LYS A 129 4.63 14.46 9.06
N VAL A 130 3.64 13.69 8.64
CA VAL A 130 2.75 14.07 7.52
C VAL A 130 1.66 14.99 8.03
N THR A 131 2.04 16.24 8.31
CA THR A 131 1.15 17.30 8.77
C THR A 131 1.29 18.55 7.88
N ALA A 132 0.26 19.39 7.86
CA ALA A 132 0.28 20.60 7.07
C ALA A 132 1.44 21.53 7.48
N GLU A 133 1.74 21.64 8.76
CA GLU A 133 2.77 22.50 9.32
C GLU A 133 4.18 22.13 8.86
N GLU A 134 4.47 20.83 8.71
CA GLU A 134 5.79 20.36 8.25
C GLU A 134 5.91 20.41 6.72
N ILE A 135 4.79 20.26 6.00
CA ILE A 135 4.77 20.23 4.53
C ILE A 135 4.81 21.64 3.95
N GLU A 136 4.05 22.59 4.49
CA GLU A 136 3.87 23.93 3.93
C GLU A 136 5.18 24.67 3.61
N PRO A 137 6.20 24.68 4.51
CA PRO A 137 7.47 25.38 4.27
C PRO A 137 8.29 24.79 3.12
N LEU A 138 8.01 23.55 2.71
CA LEU A 138 8.74 22.83 1.66
C LEU A 138 8.10 22.97 0.28
N ILE A 139 6.84 23.42 0.21
CA ILE A 139 6.13 23.57 -1.08
C ILE A 139 6.74 24.75 -1.87
N ASN A 140 7.09 24.46 -3.12
CA ASN A 140 7.60 25.44 -4.06
C ASN A 140 7.15 25.13 -5.50
N GLU A 141 7.61 25.91 -6.49
CA GLU A 141 7.22 25.73 -7.90
C GLU A 141 7.63 24.38 -8.50
N LYS A 142 8.68 23.73 -7.95
CA LYS A 142 9.15 22.42 -8.38
C LYS A 142 8.39 21.26 -7.72
N THR A 143 7.68 21.52 -6.63
CA THR A 143 6.91 20.49 -5.95
C THR A 143 5.78 19.98 -6.84
N LYS A 144 5.80 18.71 -7.21
CA LYS A 144 4.80 18.10 -8.11
C LYS A 144 3.92 17.05 -7.44
N ALA A 145 4.29 16.58 -6.27
CA ALA A 145 3.48 15.64 -5.49
C ALA A 145 3.86 15.72 -4.01
N VAL A 146 2.89 15.40 -3.16
CA VAL A 146 3.14 14.94 -1.80
C VAL A 146 2.82 13.46 -1.79
N PHE A 147 3.74 12.64 -1.27
CA PHE A 147 3.61 11.19 -1.15
C PHE A 147 3.70 10.76 0.31
N ALA A 148 2.74 9.97 0.77
CA ALA A 148 2.77 9.42 2.12
C ALA A 148 2.17 8.01 2.19
N GLU A 149 2.58 7.23 3.20
CA GLU A 149 1.84 6.06 3.63
C GLU A 149 0.72 6.50 4.59
N LEU A 150 -0.46 5.92 4.44
CA LEU A 150 -1.59 6.24 5.31
C LEU A 150 -1.34 5.78 6.75
N ILE A 151 -0.84 4.56 6.91
CA ILE A 151 -0.29 4.03 8.15
C ILE A 151 1.12 3.57 7.84
N GLY A 152 2.10 4.23 8.41
CA GLY A 152 3.51 3.95 8.19
C GLY A 152 3.92 2.54 8.62
N ASN A 153 4.91 1.96 7.95
CA ASN A 153 5.42 0.62 8.25
C ASN A 153 6.95 0.67 8.38
N PRO A 154 7.51 0.46 9.59
CA PRO A 154 6.87 -0.10 10.79
C PRO A 154 6.48 0.92 11.87
N GLY A 155 6.70 2.22 11.70
CA GLY A 155 6.51 3.25 12.74
C GLY A 155 5.05 3.46 13.16
N LEU A 156 4.10 3.07 12.31
CA LEU A 156 2.65 3.14 12.54
C LEU A 156 2.09 4.56 12.70
N GLU A 157 2.78 5.54 12.15
CA GLU A 157 2.29 6.91 12.05
C GLU A 157 1.05 6.96 11.15
N ILE A 158 0.06 7.78 11.51
CA ILE A 158 -1.13 8.00 10.70
C ILE A 158 -1.06 9.40 10.09
N ALA A 159 -1.15 9.49 8.76
CA ALA A 159 -1.21 10.76 8.05
C ALA A 159 -2.56 11.48 8.28
N ASP A 160 -2.52 12.77 8.62
CA ASP A 160 -3.74 13.60 8.70
C ASP A 160 -4.16 14.05 7.29
N LEU A 161 -4.90 13.17 6.60
CA LEU A 161 -5.26 13.37 5.20
C LEU A 161 -6.07 14.64 4.98
N ASP A 162 -7.01 14.97 5.85
CA ASP A 162 -7.91 16.12 5.67
C ASP A 162 -7.11 17.42 5.66
N ALA A 163 -6.23 17.63 6.65
CA ALA A 163 -5.41 18.82 6.75
C ALA A 163 -4.36 18.92 5.62
N VAL A 164 -3.72 17.79 5.31
CA VAL A 164 -2.68 17.75 4.26
C VAL A 164 -3.29 17.98 2.87
N SER A 165 -4.43 17.35 2.55
CA SER A 165 -5.07 17.53 1.24
C SER A 165 -5.53 18.96 1.01
N GLU A 166 -6.14 19.61 2.01
CA GLU A 166 -6.54 21.02 1.94
C GLU A 166 -5.34 21.93 1.60
N LEU A 167 -4.23 21.73 2.32
CA LEU A 167 -3.00 22.49 2.07
C LEU A 167 -2.48 22.28 0.64
N VAL A 168 -2.22 21.03 0.24
CA VAL A 168 -1.52 20.76 -1.02
C VAL A 168 -2.38 21.14 -2.22
N HIS A 169 -3.70 21.01 -2.13
CA HIS A 169 -4.63 21.43 -3.17
C HIS A 169 -4.64 22.95 -3.33
N SER A 170 -4.51 23.72 -2.24
CA SER A 170 -4.40 25.19 -2.31
C SER A 170 -3.18 25.64 -3.13
N HIS A 171 -2.15 24.79 -3.23
CA HIS A 171 -0.95 24.98 -4.04
C HIS A 171 -1.00 24.28 -5.41
N GLY A 172 -2.10 23.62 -5.75
CA GLY A 172 -2.25 22.85 -7.01
C GLY A 172 -1.30 21.66 -7.09
N VAL A 173 -1.02 20.99 -5.96
CA VAL A 173 -0.18 19.80 -5.82
C VAL A 173 -1.07 18.60 -5.45
N PRO A 174 -0.96 17.46 -6.16
CA PRO A 174 -1.74 16.27 -5.82
C PRO A 174 -1.16 15.54 -4.61
N LEU A 175 -2.08 14.88 -3.86
CA LEU A 175 -1.76 13.99 -2.76
C LEU A 175 -1.80 12.53 -3.23
N ILE A 176 -0.67 11.85 -3.16
CA ILE A 176 -0.52 10.42 -3.48
C ILE A 176 -0.37 9.63 -2.19
N ILE A 177 -1.26 8.68 -1.95
CA ILE A 177 -1.29 7.90 -0.71
C ILE A 177 -1.05 6.42 -1.01
N ASP A 178 -0.04 5.86 -0.37
CA ASP A 178 0.08 4.41 -0.24
C ASP A 178 -0.84 3.93 0.90
N SER A 179 -1.92 3.26 0.52
CA SER A 179 -2.94 2.73 1.44
C SER A 179 -2.81 1.22 1.64
N THR A 180 -1.63 0.65 1.39
CA THR A 180 -1.37 -0.79 1.49
C THR A 180 -1.75 -1.36 2.85
N THR A 181 -1.37 -0.68 3.94
CA THR A 181 -1.59 -1.14 5.33
C THR A 181 -3.02 -0.92 5.80
N ALA A 182 -3.67 0.14 5.34
CA ALA A 182 -5.05 0.46 5.70
C ALA A 182 -6.08 -0.32 4.88
N THR A 183 -5.82 -0.53 3.60
CA THR A 183 -6.75 -1.11 2.63
C THR A 183 -8.04 -0.29 2.46
N PRO A 184 -8.84 -0.48 1.40
CA PRO A 184 -10.15 0.18 1.29
C PRO A 184 -11.16 -0.24 2.36
N TYR A 185 -10.82 -1.21 3.21
CA TYR A 185 -11.67 -1.62 4.33
C TYR A 185 -11.66 -0.61 5.49
N LEU A 186 -10.48 -0.13 5.90
CA LEU A 186 -10.37 0.81 7.02
C LEU A 186 -10.79 2.21 6.61
N ILE A 187 -10.40 2.65 5.42
CA ILE A 187 -10.62 4.01 4.93
C ILE A 187 -10.66 4.01 3.40
N GLN A 188 -11.38 4.97 2.84
CA GLN A 188 -11.34 5.32 1.42
C GLN A 188 -10.64 6.68 1.30
N PRO A 189 -9.34 6.74 0.96
CA PRO A 189 -8.57 7.98 1.02
C PRO A 189 -9.10 9.11 0.13
N PHE A 190 -9.85 8.78 -0.93
CA PHE A 190 -10.49 9.78 -1.81
C PHE A 190 -11.57 10.60 -1.10
N GLU A 191 -12.21 10.07 -0.05
CA GLU A 191 -13.17 10.79 0.78
C GLU A 191 -12.47 11.81 1.68
N HIS A 192 -11.14 11.70 1.83
CA HIS A 192 -10.26 12.55 2.61
C HIS A 192 -9.27 13.34 1.74
N GLY A 193 -9.59 13.52 0.45
CA GLY A 193 -8.86 14.41 -0.45
C GLY A 193 -7.60 13.81 -1.08
N ALA A 194 -7.32 12.52 -0.94
CA ALA A 194 -6.27 11.90 -1.76
C ALA A 194 -6.67 11.94 -3.25
N ASP A 195 -5.69 12.08 -4.13
CA ASP A 195 -5.92 12.15 -5.58
C ASP A 195 -5.58 10.84 -6.26
N ILE A 196 -4.47 10.24 -5.85
CA ILE A 196 -3.99 8.95 -6.33
C ILE A 196 -3.77 8.05 -5.12
N VAL A 197 -4.27 6.83 -5.19
CA VAL A 197 -4.03 5.79 -4.20
C VAL A 197 -3.20 4.67 -4.83
N VAL A 198 -2.19 4.22 -4.11
CA VAL A 198 -1.41 3.03 -4.49
C VAL A 198 -1.58 1.94 -3.43
N HIS A 199 -1.54 0.69 -3.89
CA HIS A 199 -1.47 -0.48 -3.01
C HIS A 199 -0.43 -1.46 -3.51
N SER A 200 0.35 -2.00 -2.62
CA SER A 200 0.95 -3.30 -2.84
C SER A 200 -0.14 -4.35 -2.67
N SER A 201 -0.80 -4.73 -3.78
CA SER A 201 -1.88 -5.72 -3.74
C SER A 201 -1.39 -7.15 -3.42
N SER A 202 -0.07 -7.35 -3.34
CA SER A 202 0.57 -8.55 -2.78
C SER A 202 0.21 -8.81 -1.32
N LYS A 203 -0.17 -7.75 -0.57
CA LYS A 203 -0.35 -7.76 0.88
C LYS A 203 -1.80 -8.12 1.22
N TYR A 204 -2.48 -7.31 1.98
CA TYR A 204 -3.84 -7.57 2.48
C TYR A 204 -4.89 -7.86 1.39
N ILE A 205 -4.77 -7.22 0.20
CA ILE A 205 -5.70 -7.48 -0.92
C ILE A 205 -5.62 -8.94 -1.34
N ASN A 206 -4.43 -9.48 -1.54
CA ASN A 206 -4.20 -10.89 -1.83
C ASN A 206 -4.46 -11.77 -0.59
N GLY A 207 -3.84 -11.44 0.53
CA GLY A 207 -3.99 -12.09 1.84
C GLY A 207 -3.40 -13.50 1.94
N GLY A 208 -3.03 -14.13 0.84
CA GLY A 208 -2.53 -15.51 0.81
C GLY A 208 -1.01 -15.64 0.73
N GLY A 209 -0.27 -14.53 0.57
CA GLY A 209 1.19 -14.55 0.42
C GLY A 209 1.67 -15.24 -0.87
N ASN A 210 0.82 -15.37 -1.89
CA ASN A 210 1.04 -16.20 -3.08
C ASN A 210 1.06 -15.40 -4.40
N SER A 211 1.04 -14.06 -4.34
CA SER A 211 1.07 -13.17 -5.50
C SER A 211 1.91 -11.93 -5.23
N ILE A 212 2.75 -11.55 -6.18
CA ILE A 212 3.41 -10.25 -6.19
C ILE A 212 2.66 -9.35 -7.17
N SER A 213 2.25 -8.16 -6.72
CA SER A 213 1.41 -7.26 -7.48
C SER A 213 1.33 -5.88 -6.86
N GLY A 214 0.95 -4.89 -7.64
CA GLY A 214 0.62 -3.55 -7.19
C GLY A 214 -0.56 -3.00 -7.99
N ILE A 215 -1.14 -1.90 -7.52
CA ILE A 215 -2.21 -1.22 -8.24
C ILE A 215 -2.19 0.27 -7.92
N ILE A 216 -2.48 1.08 -8.93
CA ILE A 216 -2.66 2.53 -8.86
C ILE A 216 -4.12 2.82 -9.13
N VAL A 217 -4.75 3.64 -8.30
CA VAL A 217 -6.14 4.09 -8.48
C VAL A 217 -6.16 5.61 -8.56
N ASP A 218 -6.90 6.13 -9.52
CA ASP A 218 -7.09 7.58 -9.73
C ASP A 218 -8.49 7.98 -9.27
N SER A 219 -8.58 9.01 -8.43
CA SER A 219 -9.86 9.61 -8.03
C SER A 219 -10.58 10.27 -9.21
N GLY A 220 -9.81 10.80 -10.17
CA GLY A 220 -10.27 11.66 -11.25
C GLY A 220 -10.79 13.02 -10.77
N ASN A 221 -10.53 13.40 -9.53
CA ASN A 221 -11.01 14.66 -8.96
C ASN A 221 -9.97 15.79 -9.03
N PHE A 222 -8.67 15.44 -9.11
CA PHE A 222 -7.63 16.45 -9.21
C PHE A 222 -7.68 17.18 -10.55
N GLU A 223 -7.67 18.51 -10.49
CA GLU A 223 -7.63 19.35 -11.68
C GLU A 223 -6.18 19.53 -12.17
N TRP A 224 -5.79 18.77 -13.17
CA TRP A 224 -4.44 18.79 -13.72
C TRP A 224 -4.17 20.09 -14.49
N ASN A 225 -3.46 21.02 -13.85
CA ASN A 225 -2.95 22.22 -14.54
C ASN A 225 -1.85 21.82 -15.55
N THR A 226 -2.15 21.94 -16.84
CA THR A 226 -1.25 21.50 -17.92
C THR A 226 -0.04 22.41 -18.13
N GLU A 227 0.02 23.60 -17.53
CA GLU A 227 1.24 24.42 -17.49
C GLU A 227 2.23 23.85 -16.47
N ARG A 228 1.72 23.36 -15.34
CA ARG A 228 2.51 22.72 -14.29
C ARG A 228 2.83 21.26 -14.62
N TYR A 229 1.88 20.51 -15.20
CA TYR A 229 2.01 19.09 -15.58
C TYR A 229 1.94 18.94 -17.09
N LYS A 230 2.98 19.43 -17.79
CA LYS A 230 3.04 19.53 -19.26
C LYS A 230 2.78 18.21 -19.96
N GLY A 231 3.27 17.10 -19.40
CA GLY A 231 3.07 15.77 -19.93
C GLY A 231 1.60 15.31 -19.96
N LEU A 232 0.68 16.00 -19.27
CA LEU A 232 -0.77 15.69 -19.28
C LEU A 232 -1.55 16.52 -20.34
N ALA A 233 -0.92 17.48 -21.00
CA ALA A 233 -1.61 18.37 -21.95
C ALA A 233 -2.35 17.61 -23.07
N GLU A 234 -1.71 16.61 -23.69
CA GLU A 234 -2.31 15.81 -24.75
C GLU A 234 -3.46 14.90 -24.26
N TYR A 235 -3.47 14.62 -22.94
CA TYR A 235 -4.45 13.75 -22.30
C TYR A 235 -5.64 14.52 -21.70
N LYS A 236 -5.61 15.85 -21.68
CA LYS A 236 -6.73 16.68 -21.19
C LYS A 236 -8.08 16.35 -21.84
N LYS A 237 -8.07 15.90 -23.09
CA LYS A 237 -9.26 15.43 -23.82
C LYS A 237 -9.99 14.25 -23.17
N PHE A 238 -9.33 13.50 -22.29
CA PHE A 238 -9.92 12.36 -21.56
C PHE A 238 -10.61 12.79 -20.25
N GLY A 239 -10.62 14.11 -19.94
CA GLY A 239 -11.26 14.65 -18.74
C GLY A 239 -10.72 13.99 -17.46
N ARG A 240 -11.61 13.48 -16.64
CA ARG A 240 -11.25 12.81 -15.35
C ARG A 240 -10.33 11.60 -15.50
N LEU A 241 -10.23 11.02 -16.68
CA LEU A 241 -9.36 9.86 -16.96
C LEU A 241 -7.98 10.28 -17.49
N ALA A 242 -7.64 11.58 -17.51
CA ALA A 242 -6.39 12.06 -18.11
C ALA A 242 -5.14 11.39 -17.54
N TYR A 243 -5.07 11.25 -16.21
CA TYR A 243 -3.95 10.63 -15.52
C TYR A 243 -3.81 9.15 -15.87
N VAL A 244 -4.89 8.36 -15.78
CA VAL A 244 -4.91 6.94 -16.14
C VAL A 244 -4.60 6.74 -17.62
N ALA A 245 -5.14 7.59 -18.50
CA ALA A 245 -4.90 7.52 -19.95
C ALA A 245 -3.43 7.75 -20.28
N LYS A 246 -2.78 8.75 -19.65
CA LYS A 246 -1.33 8.99 -19.80
C LYS A 246 -0.52 7.80 -19.32
N LEU A 247 -0.84 7.29 -18.13
CA LEU A 247 -0.14 6.15 -17.53
C LEU A 247 -0.16 4.92 -18.45
N ARG A 248 -1.36 4.54 -18.95
CA ARG A 248 -1.57 3.38 -19.83
C ARG A 248 -0.94 3.53 -21.22
N ASN A 249 -0.94 4.73 -21.79
CA ASN A 249 -0.38 4.96 -23.13
C ASN A 249 1.10 5.35 -23.10
N GLY A 250 1.63 5.68 -21.90
CA GLY A 250 2.97 6.17 -21.66
C GLY A 250 3.87 5.18 -20.94
N ILE A 251 4.39 5.65 -19.80
CA ILE A 251 5.50 5.04 -19.09
C ILE A 251 5.21 3.61 -18.61
N TRP A 252 4.01 3.35 -18.06
CA TRP A 252 3.63 2.01 -17.58
C TRP A 252 3.71 0.95 -18.71
N ARG A 253 3.09 1.27 -19.86
CA ARG A 253 3.10 0.41 -21.04
C ARG A 253 4.51 0.16 -21.58
N ASN A 254 5.33 1.21 -21.63
CA ASN A 254 6.62 1.21 -22.32
C ASN A 254 7.71 0.55 -21.47
N ILE A 255 7.70 0.77 -20.14
CA ILE A 255 8.60 0.08 -19.21
C ILE A 255 8.16 -1.38 -19.02
N GLY A 256 6.85 -1.67 -19.15
CA GLY A 256 6.35 -3.04 -19.07
C GLY A 256 6.03 -3.50 -17.65
N CYS A 257 5.64 -2.60 -16.77
CA CYS A 257 5.24 -2.89 -15.39
C CYS A 257 3.90 -3.61 -15.26
N CYS A 258 3.47 -4.38 -16.27
CA CYS A 258 2.18 -5.06 -16.31
C CYS A 258 2.09 -6.22 -15.32
N LEU A 259 0.89 -6.42 -14.78
CA LEU A 259 0.59 -7.56 -13.91
C LEU A 259 0.34 -8.83 -14.74
N ALA A 260 0.85 -9.98 -14.25
CA ALA A 260 0.52 -11.27 -14.84
C ALA A 260 -0.96 -11.64 -14.60
N PRO A 261 -1.68 -12.20 -15.61
CA PRO A 261 -3.10 -12.55 -15.48
C PRO A 261 -3.38 -13.52 -14.32
N PHE A 262 -2.51 -14.48 -14.09
CA PHE A 262 -2.65 -15.42 -12.97
C PHE A 262 -2.59 -14.69 -11.61
N ASN A 263 -1.67 -13.74 -11.45
CA ASN A 263 -1.57 -12.95 -10.22
C ASN A 263 -2.81 -12.05 -10.02
N ALA A 264 -3.35 -11.47 -11.10
CA ALA A 264 -4.60 -10.71 -11.05
C ALA A 264 -5.79 -11.56 -10.60
N PHE A 265 -5.85 -12.82 -11.07
CA PHE A 265 -6.86 -13.78 -10.64
C PHE A 265 -6.72 -14.11 -9.15
N MET A 266 -5.51 -14.44 -8.66
CA MET A 266 -5.25 -14.73 -7.25
C MET A 266 -5.62 -13.55 -6.34
N ASN A 267 -5.31 -12.33 -6.77
CA ASN A 267 -5.71 -11.12 -6.05
C ASN A 267 -7.23 -10.93 -6.03
N SER A 268 -7.92 -11.25 -7.13
CA SER A 268 -9.38 -11.18 -7.20
C SER A 268 -10.04 -12.17 -6.24
N VAL A 269 -9.48 -13.37 -6.10
CA VAL A 269 -9.94 -14.36 -5.11
C VAL A 269 -9.70 -13.86 -3.68
N GLY A 270 -8.49 -13.35 -3.39
CA GLY A 270 -8.17 -12.78 -2.07
C GLY A 270 -9.05 -11.59 -1.70
N LEU A 271 -9.37 -10.74 -2.68
CA LEU A 271 -10.21 -9.55 -2.50
C LEU A 271 -11.60 -9.89 -1.95
N GLU A 272 -12.19 -11.01 -2.34
CA GLU A 272 -13.55 -11.40 -1.94
C GLU A 272 -13.70 -11.57 -0.42
N THR A 273 -12.63 -11.91 0.28
CA THR A 273 -12.62 -12.10 1.74
C THR A 273 -11.91 -10.97 2.49
N LEU A 274 -11.51 -9.89 1.80
CA LEU A 274 -10.72 -8.81 2.42
C LEU A 274 -11.38 -8.25 3.68
N GLY A 275 -12.68 -7.96 3.65
CA GLY A 275 -13.37 -7.38 4.80
C GLY A 275 -13.40 -8.32 6.00
N LEU A 276 -13.67 -9.61 5.79
CA LEU A 276 -13.67 -10.62 6.86
C LEU A 276 -12.26 -10.79 7.46
N ARG A 277 -11.24 -10.80 6.62
CA ARG A 277 -9.84 -10.89 7.08
C ARG A 277 -9.44 -9.66 7.85
N MET A 278 -9.69 -8.46 7.33
CA MET A 278 -9.32 -7.22 8.00
C MET A 278 -10.02 -7.05 9.36
N GLU A 279 -11.29 -7.46 9.49
CA GLU A 279 -12.00 -7.48 10.78
C GLU A 279 -11.24 -8.33 11.80
N ARG A 280 -10.89 -9.57 11.44
CA ARG A 280 -10.19 -10.50 12.33
C ARG A 280 -8.76 -10.04 12.61
N LEU A 281 -8.03 -9.57 11.59
CA LEU A 281 -6.67 -9.07 11.71
C LEU A 281 -6.58 -7.88 12.67
N CYS A 282 -7.46 -6.90 12.52
CA CYS A 282 -7.50 -5.72 13.41
C CYS A 282 -7.89 -6.09 14.84
N TYR A 283 -8.85 -7.00 15.00
CA TYR A 283 -9.23 -7.52 16.31
C TYR A 283 -8.05 -8.20 17.01
N ASN A 284 -7.39 -9.13 16.31
CA ASN A 284 -6.24 -9.84 16.85
C ASN A 284 -5.08 -8.89 17.19
N ALA A 285 -4.82 -7.88 16.32
CA ALA A 285 -3.76 -6.91 16.57
C ALA A 285 -4.02 -6.06 17.82
N LEU A 286 -5.26 -5.60 18.02
CA LEU A 286 -5.63 -4.85 19.22
C LEU A 286 -5.51 -5.69 20.49
N GLU A 287 -6.02 -6.92 20.46
CA GLU A 287 -5.96 -7.84 21.60
C GLU A 287 -4.53 -8.24 21.94
N LEU A 288 -3.68 -8.44 20.93
CA LEU A 288 -2.27 -8.73 21.15
C LEU A 288 -1.51 -7.49 21.66
N ALA A 289 -1.85 -6.30 21.18
CA ALA A 289 -1.28 -5.06 21.69
C ALA A 289 -1.61 -4.83 23.18
N LYS A 290 -2.89 -5.01 23.56
CA LYS A 290 -3.31 -4.97 24.97
C LYS A 290 -2.61 -6.03 25.83
N PHE A 291 -2.38 -7.22 25.28
CA PHE A 291 -1.61 -8.25 25.98
C PHE A 291 -0.18 -7.76 26.25
N PHE A 292 0.48 -7.13 25.26
CA PHE A 292 1.84 -6.60 25.47
C PHE A 292 1.90 -5.43 26.47
N GLU A 293 0.84 -4.60 26.58
CA GLU A 293 0.76 -3.57 27.64
C GLU A 293 0.84 -4.16 29.05
N THR A 294 0.52 -5.45 29.22
CA THR A 294 0.59 -6.15 30.52
C THR A 294 1.93 -6.86 30.77
N GLN A 295 2.84 -6.83 29.80
CA GLN A 295 4.13 -7.51 29.94
C GLN A 295 5.20 -6.52 30.39
N ASP A 296 5.80 -6.78 31.56
CA ASP A 296 6.91 -5.98 32.06
C ASP A 296 8.08 -6.00 31.04
N GLU A 297 8.79 -4.87 30.92
CA GLU A 297 9.94 -4.69 30.03
C GLU A 297 9.65 -4.79 28.51
N ILE A 298 8.40 -4.81 28.09
CA ILE A 298 7.99 -4.74 26.68
C ILE A 298 7.27 -3.40 26.44
N GLU A 299 7.81 -2.57 25.56
CA GLU A 299 7.10 -1.40 25.06
C GLU A 299 6.34 -1.79 23.81
N VAL A 300 5.06 -1.45 23.72
CA VAL A 300 4.22 -1.72 22.54
C VAL A 300 3.79 -0.43 21.86
N ASN A 301 3.83 -0.43 20.52
CA ASN A 301 3.29 0.64 19.69
C ASN A 301 2.19 0.07 18.79
N TYR A 302 0.98 0.61 18.95
CA TYR A 302 -0.18 0.30 18.12
C TYR A 302 -1.16 1.47 18.12
N PRO A 303 -1.64 1.95 16.93
CA PRO A 303 -2.39 3.20 16.85
C PRO A 303 -3.73 3.24 17.59
N ALA A 304 -4.36 2.08 17.84
CA ALA A 304 -5.64 2.01 18.54
C ALA A 304 -5.52 1.86 20.07
N LEU A 305 -4.33 1.85 20.64
CA LEU A 305 -4.13 1.96 22.09
C LEU A 305 -4.34 3.41 22.53
N GLU A 306 -4.98 3.62 23.68
CA GLU A 306 -5.29 4.96 24.22
C GLU A 306 -4.04 5.81 24.47
N ALA A 307 -2.91 5.15 24.78
CA ALA A 307 -1.63 5.81 25.02
C ALA A 307 -0.93 6.24 23.70
N SER A 308 -1.41 5.80 22.53
CA SER A 308 -0.81 6.13 21.25
C SER A 308 -0.97 7.61 20.91
N ALA A 309 0.09 8.24 20.42
CA ALA A 309 0.03 9.60 19.87
C ALA A 309 -0.96 9.73 18.69
N TYR A 310 -1.25 8.62 18.00
CA TYR A 310 -2.14 8.56 16.85
C TYR A 310 -3.54 8.06 17.19
N TYR A 311 -3.87 7.85 18.46
CA TYR A 311 -5.19 7.35 18.89
C TYR A 311 -6.34 8.19 18.32
N SER A 312 -6.29 9.52 18.45
CA SER A 312 -7.33 10.41 17.95
C SER A 312 -7.53 10.32 16.43
N LEU A 313 -6.44 10.27 15.65
CA LEU A 313 -6.51 10.07 14.19
C LEU A 313 -7.01 8.67 13.84
N CYS A 314 -6.60 7.66 14.58
CA CYS A 314 -7.11 6.30 14.43
C CYS A 314 -8.63 6.23 14.65
N GLN A 315 -9.15 6.89 15.68
CA GLN A 315 -10.60 6.97 15.91
C GLN A 315 -11.32 7.73 14.79
N LYS A 316 -10.76 8.88 14.36
CA LYS A 316 -11.36 9.75 13.34
C LYS A 316 -11.36 9.10 11.95
N LEU A 317 -10.23 8.59 11.49
CA LEU A 317 -10.03 8.16 10.10
C LEU A 317 -10.25 6.66 9.91
N LEU A 318 -9.89 5.83 10.89
CA LEU A 318 -9.84 4.37 10.76
C LEU A 318 -10.93 3.67 11.58
N LYS A 319 -11.92 4.40 12.08
CA LYS A 319 -13.05 3.86 12.87
C LYS A 319 -12.58 3.09 14.11
N GLY A 320 -11.44 3.52 14.70
CA GLY A 320 -10.84 2.89 15.86
C GLY A 320 -10.08 1.58 15.58
N LYS A 321 -9.88 1.22 14.31
CA LYS A 321 -9.14 0.02 13.90
C LYS A 321 -7.72 0.38 13.47
N GLY A 322 -6.72 0.08 14.29
CA GLY A 322 -5.33 0.48 14.07
C GLY A 322 -4.57 -0.29 12.96
N GLY A 323 -5.26 -1.09 12.14
CA GLY A 323 -4.63 -1.98 11.17
C GLY A 323 -4.19 -3.31 11.79
N ALA A 324 -3.33 -4.05 11.10
CA ALA A 324 -2.89 -5.39 11.49
C ALA A 324 -1.38 -5.49 11.75
N ILE A 325 -0.71 -4.38 11.91
CA ILE A 325 0.70 -4.32 12.29
C ILE A 325 0.80 -3.68 13.66
N LEU A 326 1.62 -4.27 14.53
CA LEU A 326 2.10 -3.64 15.75
C LEU A 326 3.60 -3.80 15.86
N THR A 327 4.25 -2.95 16.64
CA THR A 327 5.66 -3.10 16.99
C THR A 327 5.83 -3.19 18.48
N ILE A 328 6.82 -3.98 18.91
CA ILE A 328 7.25 -4.04 20.30
C ILE A 328 8.74 -3.77 20.39
N ARG A 329 9.18 -3.29 21.54
CA ARG A 329 10.60 -3.15 21.89
C ARG A 329 10.94 -4.11 23.02
N ALA A 330 11.96 -4.92 22.81
CA ALA A 330 12.35 -6.00 23.74
C ALA A 330 13.53 -5.63 24.67
N GLY A 331 13.98 -4.36 24.64
CA GLY A 331 15.05 -3.84 25.47
C GLY A 331 16.46 -4.02 24.92
N SER A 332 16.73 -5.05 24.12
CA SER A 332 17.98 -5.20 23.35
C SER A 332 17.78 -6.06 22.11
N LYS A 333 18.74 -6.00 21.19
CA LYS A 333 18.76 -6.82 19.97
C LYS A 333 18.80 -8.30 20.28
N GLU A 334 19.60 -8.71 21.25
CA GLU A 334 19.76 -10.10 21.70
C GLU A 334 18.42 -10.64 22.22
N ARG A 335 17.74 -9.84 23.06
CA ARG A 335 16.40 -10.19 23.57
C ARG A 335 15.37 -10.28 22.44
N ALA A 336 15.40 -9.33 21.50
CA ALA A 336 14.52 -9.35 20.33
C ALA A 336 14.74 -10.63 19.50
N PHE A 337 15.98 -11.01 19.23
CA PHE A 337 16.31 -12.24 18.51
C PHE A 337 15.90 -13.49 19.28
N LYS A 338 16.17 -13.54 20.59
CA LYS A 338 15.77 -14.66 21.45
C LYS A 338 14.25 -14.82 21.46
N LEU A 339 13.49 -13.72 21.57
CA LEU A 339 12.03 -13.74 21.49
C LEU A 339 11.56 -14.30 20.13
N ILE A 340 12.02 -13.76 19.02
CA ILE A 340 11.64 -14.21 17.67
C ILE A 340 11.95 -15.72 17.49
N ASN A 341 13.13 -16.16 17.91
CA ASN A 341 13.58 -17.55 17.75
C ASN A 341 12.81 -18.55 18.61
N ASN A 342 12.14 -18.11 19.69
CA ASN A 342 11.35 -18.96 20.57
C ASN A 342 9.86 -19.04 20.17
N LEU A 343 9.40 -18.27 19.19
CA LEU A 343 8.03 -18.35 18.69
C LEU A 343 7.79 -19.69 17.99
N LYS A 344 6.59 -20.26 18.17
CA LYS A 344 6.19 -21.56 17.63
C LYS A 344 5.19 -21.47 16.49
N TYR A 345 4.29 -20.47 16.54
CA TYR A 345 3.25 -20.24 15.52
C TYR A 345 3.57 -19.05 14.65
N ALA A 346 3.96 -17.92 15.24
CA ALA A 346 4.37 -16.77 14.47
C ALA A 346 5.66 -17.05 13.68
N THR A 347 5.62 -16.77 12.39
CA THR A 347 6.70 -17.12 11.45
C THR A 347 7.64 -15.94 11.23
N ASN A 348 8.96 -16.16 11.34
CA ASN A 348 9.95 -15.15 10.97
C ASN A 348 10.04 -15.02 9.44
N ALA A 349 9.36 -14.00 8.89
CA ALA A 349 9.29 -13.76 7.44
C ALA A 349 9.02 -12.28 7.12
N THR A 350 9.67 -11.77 6.07
CA THR A 350 9.60 -10.37 5.63
C THR A 350 8.36 -10.07 4.80
N ASN A 351 7.16 -10.35 5.30
CA ASN A 351 5.91 -9.99 4.64
C ASN A 351 4.96 -9.31 5.64
N ILE A 352 3.82 -8.79 5.13
CA ILE A 352 2.69 -8.27 5.90
C ILE A 352 1.38 -8.66 5.21
N GLY A 353 0.27 -8.65 5.94
CA GLY A 353 -1.05 -8.88 5.37
C GLY A 353 -1.34 -10.32 4.97
N ASP A 354 -0.52 -11.27 5.41
CA ASP A 354 -0.77 -12.70 5.30
C ASP A 354 -1.86 -13.13 6.30
N THR A 355 -2.48 -14.26 6.06
CA THR A 355 -3.38 -14.91 7.03
C THR A 355 -2.64 -15.45 8.24
N ARG A 356 -1.32 -15.66 8.14
CA ARG A 356 -0.44 -16.09 9.24
C ARG A 356 0.19 -14.89 9.93
N THR A 357 0.42 -15.01 11.22
CA THR A 357 1.22 -14.04 11.98
C THR A 357 2.69 -14.13 11.59
N LEU A 358 3.23 -12.99 11.15
CA LEU A 358 4.62 -12.87 10.71
C LEU A 358 5.37 -11.88 11.59
N VAL A 359 6.62 -12.21 11.91
CA VAL A 359 7.50 -11.38 12.73
C VAL A 359 8.82 -11.14 12.02
N ILE A 360 9.39 -9.96 12.22
CA ILE A 360 10.77 -9.64 11.80
C ILE A 360 11.43 -8.70 12.80
N HIS A 361 12.75 -8.65 12.74
CA HIS A 361 13.55 -7.59 13.34
C HIS A 361 13.88 -6.54 12.25
N PRO A 362 13.16 -5.40 12.18
CA PRO A 362 13.25 -4.49 11.03
C PRO A 362 14.63 -3.86 10.87
N SER A 363 15.34 -3.54 11.96
CA SER A 363 16.68 -2.92 11.92
C SER A 363 17.70 -3.77 11.16
N SER A 364 17.62 -5.10 11.26
CA SER A 364 18.55 -6.01 10.55
C SER A 364 17.99 -6.60 9.25
N THR A 365 16.79 -6.21 8.83
CA THR A 365 16.13 -6.73 7.62
C THR A 365 15.72 -5.61 6.68
N ILE A 366 14.49 -5.10 6.77
CA ILE A 366 13.93 -4.10 5.84
C ILE A 366 14.60 -2.72 5.94
N TYR A 367 15.39 -2.47 6.99
CA TYR A 367 16.20 -1.27 7.20
C TYR A 367 17.69 -1.59 7.37
N ALA A 368 18.15 -2.76 6.92
CA ALA A 368 19.56 -3.18 7.09
C ALA A 368 20.56 -2.21 6.46
N HIS A 369 20.17 -1.52 5.40
CA HIS A 369 20.99 -0.53 4.69
C HIS A 369 20.64 0.92 5.05
N GLY A 370 19.63 1.14 5.87
CA GLY A 370 19.22 2.47 6.33
C GLY A 370 20.24 3.08 7.29
N THR A 371 20.42 4.40 7.21
CA THR A 371 21.18 5.15 8.20
C THR A 371 20.48 5.14 9.56
N GLU A 372 21.21 5.43 10.64
CA GLU A 372 20.61 5.53 11.98
C GLU A 372 19.52 6.61 12.08
N GLU A 373 19.63 7.67 11.28
CA GLU A 373 18.62 8.71 11.17
C GLU A 373 17.36 8.18 10.48
N GLN A 374 17.50 7.50 9.34
CA GLN A 374 16.38 6.87 8.63
C GLN A 374 15.66 5.84 9.50
N LYS A 375 16.41 5.01 10.22
CA LYS A 375 15.83 4.05 11.19
C LYS A 375 15.01 4.76 12.26
N ARG A 376 15.57 5.79 12.92
CA ARG A 376 14.86 6.55 13.95
C ARG A 376 13.59 7.22 13.42
N ASN A 377 13.66 7.83 12.24
CA ASN A 377 12.51 8.47 11.61
C ASN A 377 11.40 7.47 11.26
N ALA A 378 11.77 6.22 10.98
CA ALA A 378 10.82 5.13 10.75
C ALA A 378 10.37 4.40 12.03
N GLY A 379 10.76 4.87 13.22
CA GLY A 379 10.45 4.20 14.49
C GLY A 379 11.15 2.84 14.68
N VAL A 380 12.30 2.66 14.03
CA VAL A 380 13.07 1.40 14.04
C VAL A 380 14.27 1.55 14.96
N PHE A 381 14.33 0.73 16.01
CA PHE A 381 15.42 0.65 16.96
C PHE A 381 16.02 -0.76 16.93
N ASP A 382 17.20 -0.95 17.54
CA ASP A 382 17.88 -2.26 17.54
C ASP A 382 17.17 -3.34 18.37
N ASP A 383 16.18 -2.97 19.17
CA ASP A 383 15.35 -3.86 19.95
C ASP A 383 13.92 -4.00 19.40
N THR A 384 13.63 -3.39 18.25
CA THR A 384 12.29 -3.39 17.66
C THR A 384 11.96 -4.73 16.99
N ILE A 385 10.79 -5.26 17.29
CA ILE A 385 10.18 -6.39 16.59
C ILE A 385 8.90 -5.88 15.93
N ARG A 386 8.75 -6.07 14.62
CA ARG A 386 7.49 -5.83 13.91
C ARG A 386 6.69 -7.13 13.81
N ILE A 387 5.43 -7.05 14.18
CA ILE A 387 4.48 -8.15 14.13
C ILE A 387 3.37 -7.79 13.14
N SER A 388 3.26 -8.53 12.04
CA SER A 388 2.09 -8.51 11.15
C SER A 388 1.15 -9.61 11.59
N VAL A 389 0.09 -9.24 12.28
CA VAL A 389 -0.81 -10.19 12.94
C VAL A 389 -1.69 -10.90 11.93
N GLY A 390 -1.88 -12.20 12.11
CA GLY A 390 -2.69 -13.08 11.29
C GLY A 390 -4.11 -13.29 11.84
N ILE A 391 -4.79 -14.28 11.27
CA ILE A 391 -6.19 -14.61 11.62
C ILE A 391 -6.32 -15.79 12.58
N GLU A 392 -5.22 -16.26 13.16
CA GLU A 392 -5.17 -17.34 14.14
C GLU A 392 -6.10 -17.06 15.33
N ASP A 393 -6.36 -18.06 16.14
CA ASP A 393 -7.07 -17.85 17.39
C ASP A 393 -6.21 -17.02 18.36
N ILE A 394 -6.80 -15.93 18.88
CA ILE A 394 -6.04 -14.93 19.64
C ILE A 394 -5.39 -15.48 20.90
N GLU A 395 -6.02 -16.46 21.56
CA GLU A 395 -5.47 -17.05 22.77
C GLU A 395 -4.24 -17.93 22.47
N ASP A 396 -4.19 -18.56 21.30
CA ASP A 396 -3.00 -19.29 20.84
C ASP A 396 -1.85 -18.33 20.57
N LEU A 397 -2.12 -17.17 19.93
CA LEU A 397 -1.12 -16.14 19.71
C LEU A 397 -0.62 -15.54 21.03
N LYS A 398 -1.52 -15.19 21.96
CA LYS A 398 -1.11 -14.71 23.30
C LYS A 398 -0.26 -15.71 24.04
N SER A 399 -0.62 -17.01 23.96
CA SER A 399 0.14 -18.10 24.57
C SER A 399 1.54 -18.24 23.94
N ASP A 400 1.63 -18.14 22.59
CA ASP A 400 2.90 -18.23 21.88
C ASP A 400 3.83 -17.07 22.24
N PHE A 401 3.31 -15.84 22.21
CA PHE A 401 4.10 -14.67 22.62
C PHE A 401 4.44 -14.69 24.13
N LYS A 402 3.53 -15.16 24.99
CA LYS A 402 3.80 -15.25 26.43
C LYS A 402 5.00 -16.14 26.72
N GLN A 403 5.04 -17.36 26.18
CA GLN A 403 6.15 -18.27 26.39
C GLN A 403 7.47 -17.74 25.80
N ALA A 404 7.41 -16.99 24.70
CA ALA A 404 8.58 -16.34 24.11
C ALA A 404 9.09 -15.17 24.96
N VAL A 405 8.18 -14.33 25.51
CA VAL A 405 8.52 -13.26 26.46
C VAL A 405 9.11 -13.84 27.75
N ASP A 406 8.49 -14.90 28.31
CA ASP A 406 9.03 -15.55 29.52
C ASP A 406 10.45 -16.05 29.30
N SER A 407 10.76 -16.57 28.10
CA SER A 407 12.09 -17.07 27.76
C SER A 407 13.19 -16.01 27.79
N ILE A 408 12.87 -14.74 27.52
CA ILE A 408 13.85 -13.65 27.54
C ILE A 408 14.02 -13.03 28.93
N ASN A 409 13.08 -13.31 29.85
CA ASN A 409 13.10 -12.79 31.23
C ASN A 409 13.76 -13.79 32.20
N VAL A 410 14.04 -15.01 31.82
CA VAL A 410 14.84 -15.93 32.63
C VAL A 410 16.31 -15.46 32.60
N ASN A 411 16.77 -14.90 33.70
CA ASN A 411 18.16 -14.48 33.86
C ASN A 411 19.13 -15.63 33.59
N GLU A 412 20.23 -15.37 32.88
CA GLU A 412 21.39 -16.26 32.66
C GLU A 412 22.17 -16.58 33.99
N SER A 413 21.47 -16.69 35.09
CA SER A 413 22.07 -16.96 36.41
C SER A 413 22.13 -18.46 36.76
N GLU A 414 21.89 -19.35 35.78
CA GLU A 414 21.97 -20.83 35.95
C GLU A 414 22.74 -21.54 34.83
N GLU A 415 23.84 -20.96 34.29
CA GLU A 415 24.85 -21.73 33.58
C GLU A 415 26.24 -21.62 34.25
#